data_ab43c228f0e61844204efc17dfdfc9b6
#
_entry.id   ab43c228f0e61844204efc17dfdfc9b6
#
_cell.length_a   1.000
_cell.length_b   1.000
_cell.length_c   1.000
_cell.angle_alpha   90.00
_cell.angle_beta   90.00
_cell.angle_gamma   90.00
#
_symmetry.space_group_name_H-M   'P 1'
#
loop_
_entity.id
_entity.type
_entity.pdbx_description
1 polymer ?
#
loop_
_entity_poly.entity_id
_entity_poly.type
_entity_poly.pdbx_seq_one_letter_code
_entity_poly.pdbx_strand_id
1 'polypeptide(L)'
;MPHLVIEYAKNLEERISVAALVSSAQEAMHSSGLFASHTIKTRAKPYDQFIAGEHGDSFIHAEIRLLAGRNNREREALSSAVFNCLCQFADGVPAVSVEVREMDPGSYSKRVPF
;
A
#
# COMPACT_ATOMS: atom_id res chain seq x y z
N MET A 1 -7.71 -10.66 6.90
CA MET A 1 -7.96 -10.14 5.54
C MET A 1 -7.31 -8.80 5.38
N PRO A 2 -6.10 -8.73 4.87
CA PRO A 2 -5.43 -7.42 4.74
C PRO A 2 -5.91 -6.66 3.49
N HIS A 3 -5.85 -5.34 3.61
CA HIS A 3 -6.07 -4.43 2.50
C HIS A 3 -4.81 -3.60 2.31
N LEU A 4 -4.41 -3.39 1.08
CA LEU A 4 -3.36 -2.46 0.71
C LEU A 4 -3.99 -1.40 -0.19
N VAL A 5 -4.09 -0.19 0.32
CA VAL A 5 -4.69 0.94 -0.40
C VAL A 5 -3.56 1.89 -0.79
N ILE A 6 -3.36 2.07 -2.08
CA ILE A 6 -2.33 2.95 -2.63
C ILE A 6 -3.04 4.19 -3.16
N GLU A 7 -2.63 5.36 -2.66
CA GLU A 7 -3.11 6.65 -3.14
C GLU A 7 -1.96 7.35 -3.85
N TYR A 8 -2.23 7.97 -4.98
CA TYR A 8 -1.16 8.57 -5.77
C TYR A 8 -1.66 9.78 -6.56
N ALA A 9 -0.73 10.64 -6.90
CA ALA A 9 -1.02 11.77 -7.78
C ALA A 9 -1.32 11.27 -9.19
N LYS A 10 -2.44 11.67 -9.75
CA LYS A 10 -2.90 11.18 -11.06
C LYS A 10 -1.88 11.42 -12.18
N ASN A 11 -1.09 12.51 -12.09
CA ASN A 11 -0.07 12.81 -13.09
C ASN A 11 0.98 11.71 -13.23
N LEU A 12 1.11 10.82 -12.24
CA LEU A 12 2.03 9.69 -12.33
C LEU A 12 1.61 8.66 -13.38
N GLU A 13 0.36 8.65 -13.80
CA GLU A 13 -0.13 7.71 -14.83
C GLU A 13 0.58 7.90 -16.16
N GLU A 14 1.18 9.05 -16.38
CA GLU A 14 1.94 9.35 -17.60
C GLU A 14 3.36 8.75 -17.56
N ARG A 15 3.85 8.38 -16.37
CA ARG A 15 5.23 7.93 -16.17
C ARG A 15 5.36 6.50 -15.69
N ILE A 16 4.34 5.97 -15.00
CA ILE A 16 4.39 4.64 -14.44
C ILE A 16 3.16 3.84 -14.83
N SER A 17 3.31 2.53 -14.86
CA SER A 17 2.18 1.62 -15.00
C SER A 17 1.58 1.37 -13.63
N VAL A 18 0.38 1.90 -13.38
CA VAL A 18 -0.32 1.68 -12.12
C VAL A 18 -0.68 0.20 -11.96
N ALA A 19 -1.02 -0.48 -13.05
CA ALA A 19 -1.28 -1.91 -12.99
C ALA A 19 -0.06 -2.70 -12.52
N ALA A 20 1.13 -2.34 -13.00
CA ALA A 20 2.38 -2.97 -12.57
C ALA A 20 2.68 -2.64 -11.10
N LEU A 21 2.42 -1.40 -10.67
CA LEU A 21 2.59 -0.98 -9.29
C LEU A 21 1.71 -1.82 -8.36
N VAL A 22 0.43 -1.97 -8.69
CA VAL A 22 -0.53 -2.75 -7.90
C VAL A 22 -0.10 -4.22 -7.82
N SER A 23 0.31 -4.80 -8.95
CA SER A 23 0.74 -6.19 -9.02
C SER A 23 2.00 -6.43 -8.18
N SER A 24 2.98 -5.52 -8.28
CA SER A 24 4.23 -5.63 -7.50
C SER A 24 3.99 -5.45 -6.01
N ALA A 25 3.11 -4.53 -5.64
CA ALA A 25 2.75 -4.30 -4.24
C ALA A 25 2.03 -5.51 -3.65
N GLN A 26 1.14 -6.14 -4.41
CA GLN A 26 0.49 -7.39 -4.03
C GLN A 26 1.53 -8.46 -3.73
N GLU A 27 2.53 -8.61 -4.59
CA GLU A 27 3.58 -9.60 -4.42
C GLU A 27 4.44 -9.29 -3.19
N ALA A 28 4.73 -8.01 -2.92
CA ALA A 28 5.46 -7.62 -1.72
C ALA A 28 4.70 -8.02 -0.45
N MET A 29 3.38 -7.83 -0.44
CA MET A 29 2.53 -8.26 0.67
C MET A 29 2.56 -9.79 0.84
N HIS A 30 2.44 -10.52 -0.26
CA HIS A 30 2.45 -11.98 -0.23
C HIS A 30 3.80 -12.52 0.24
N SER A 31 4.90 -11.94 -0.23
CA SER A 31 6.26 -12.38 0.09
C SER A 31 6.63 -12.17 1.56
N SER A 32 5.85 -11.36 2.29
CA SER A 32 6.05 -11.19 3.73
C SER A 32 5.86 -12.48 4.52
N GLY A 33 5.10 -13.43 3.97
CA GLY A 33 4.75 -14.67 4.64
C GLY A 33 3.65 -14.53 5.68
N LEU A 34 3.12 -13.33 5.88
CA LEU A 34 2.09 -13.07 6.89
C LEU A 34 0.68 -13.38 6.40
N PHE A 35 0.47 -13.44 5.09
CA PHE A 35 -0.85 -13.60 4.49
C PHE A 35 -0.82 -14.57 3.32
N ALA A 36 -1.90 -15.33 3.17
CA ALA A 36 -2.12 -16.09 1.94
C ALA A 36 -2.50 -15.11 0.81
N SER A 37 -1.96 -15.32 -0.39
CA SER A 37 -2.13 -14.39 -1.50
C SER A 37 -3.59 -14.12 -1.85
N HIS A 38 -4.44 -15.14 -1.76
CA HIS A 38 -5.87 -15.01 -2.09
C HIS A 38 -6.65 -14.14 -1.09
N THR A 39 -6.05 -13.79 0.05
CA THR A 39 -6.71 -12.96 1.06
C THR A 39 -6.37 -11.48 0.94
N ILE A 40 -5.34 -11.13 0.18
CA ILE A 40 -4.83 -9.77 0.07
C ILE A 40 -5.63 -9.01 -0.98
N LYS A 41 -6.11 -7.82 -0.59
CA LYS A 41 -6.85 -6.94 -1.50
C LYS A 41 -6.06 -5.67 -1.70
N THR A 42 -5.47 -5.53 -2.89
CA THR A 42 -4.64 -4.39 -3.26
C THR A 42 -5.38 -3.55 -4.28
N ARG A 43 -5.37 -2.23 -4.07
CA ARG A 43 -6.02 -1.29 -4.96
C ARG A 43 -5.30 0.04 -4.96
N ALA A 44 -5.47 0.80 -6.03
CA ALA A 44 -4.86 2.11 -6.18
C ALA A 44 -5.90 3.14 -6.59
N LYS A 45 -5.78 4.34 -6.04
CA LYS A 45 -6.70 5.44 -6.29
C LYS A 45 -5.93 6.70 -6.67
N PRO A 46 -6.21 7.29 -7.84
CA PRO A 46 -5.59 8.55 -8.24
C PRO A 46 -6.26 9.76 -7.58
N TYR A 47 -5.47 10.80 -7.36
CA TYR A 47 -5.96 12.09 -6.91
C TYR A 47 -5.59 13.17 -7.91
N ASP A 48 -6.61 13.92 -8.37
CA ASP A 48 -6.43 15.10 -9.20
C ASP A 48 -6.15 16.34 -8.37
N GLN A 49 -6.84 16.44 -7.24
CA GLN A 49 -6.79 17.62 -6.37
C GLN A 49 -5.98 17.26 -5.13
N PHE A 50 -4.76 17.79 -5.06
CA PHE A 50 -3.87 17.54 -3.94
C PHE A 50 -2.82 18.63 -3.82
N ILE A 51 -2.23 18.72 -2.64
CA ILE A 51 -1.02 19.49 -2.38
C ILE A 51 -0.03 18.51 -1.74
N ALA A 52 1.13 18.36 -2.35
CA ALA A 52 2.17 17.43 -1.86
C ALA A 52 3.31 18.20 -1.21
N GLY A 53 2.99 18.89 -0.12
CA GLY A 53 3.95 19.75 0.57
C GLY A 53 4.20 21.03 -0.20
N GLU A 54 5.33 21.69 0.12
CA GLU A 54 5.63 23.02 -0.42
C GLU A 54 6.18 22.99 -1.85
N HIS A 55 6.94 21.93 -2.18
CA HIS A 55 7.64 21.84 -3.46
C HIS A 55 7.30 20.55 -4.23
N GLY A 56 6.38 19.75 -3.74
CA GLY A 56 6.06 18.48 -4.36
C GLY A 56 5.00 18.59 -5.45
N ASP A 57 5.25 17.94 -6.57
CA ASP A 57 4.32 17.86 -7.69
C ASP A 57 3.64 16.49 -7.79
N SER A 58 4.01 15.55 -6.94
CA SER A 58 3.45 14.20 -6.94
C SER A 58 3.71 13.51 -5.59
N PHE A 59 3.01 12.42 -5.37
CA PHE A 59 3.16 11.61 -4.17
C PHE A 59 2.65 10.20 -4.41
N ILE A 60 3.12 9.28 -3.58
CA ILE A 60 2.55 7.93 -3.45
C ILE A 60 2.47 7.64 -1.95
N HIS A 61 1.28 7.31 -1.48
CA HIS A 61 1.06 6.90 -0.09
C HIS A 61 0.31 5.58 -0.07
N ALA A 62 0.77 4.63 0.74
CA ALA A 62 0.10 3.35 0.91
C ALA A 62 -0.29 3.15 2.36
N GLU A 63 -1.49 2.61 2.56
CA GLU A 63 -1.99 2.22 3.86
C GLU A 63 -2.23 0.72 3.85
N ILE A 64 -1.55 0.02 4.73
CA ILE A 64 -1.75 -1.42 4.93
C ILE A 64 -2.69 -1.58 6.12
N ARG A 65 -3.87 -2.14 5.87
CA ARG A 65 -4.85 -2.42 6.92
C ARG A 65 -4.85 -3.91 7.20
N LEU A 66 -4.57 -4.29 8.42
CA LEU A 66 -4.54 -5.68 8.84
C LEU A 66 -5.21 -5.84 10.19
N LEU A 67 -5.65 -7.05 10.47
CA LEU A 67 -6.24 -7.34 11.78
C LEU A 67 -5.16 -7.30 12.86
N ALA A 68 -5.49 -6.78 14.03
CA ALA A 68 -4.60 -6.75 15.18
C ALA A 68 -4.12 -8.15 15.51
N GLY A 69 -2.88 -8.25 16.00
CA GLY A 69 -2.30 -9.52 16.44
C GLY A 69 -0.86 -9.74 15.98
N ARG A 70 -0.39 -9.00 14.98
CA ARG A 70 1.03 -9.07 14.60
C ARG A 70 1.85 -8.19 15.53
N ASN A 71 3.10 -8.60 15.76
CA ASN A 71 4.00 -7.82 16.61
C ASN A 71 4.62 -6.64 15.84
N ASN A 72 5.32 -5.76 16.58
CA ASN A 72 5.93 -4.57 15.98
C ASN A 72 6.94 -4.93 14.89
N ARG A 73 7.76 -5.97 15.11
CA ARG A 73 8.77 -6.37 14.15
C ARG A 73 8.15 -6.80 12.83
N GLU A 74 7.07 -7.56 12.90
CA GLU A 74 6.36 -8.01 11.70
C GLU A 74 5.76 -6.83 10.93
N ARG A 75 5.15 -5.87 11.65
CA ARG A 75 4.58 -4.68 11.02
C ARG A 75 5.65 -3.79 10.40
N GLU A 76 6.78 -3.61 11.08
CA GLU A 76 7.89 -2.82 10.55
C GLU A 76 8.48 -3.45 9.30
N ALA A 77 8.69 -4.77 9.30
CA ALA A 77 9.20 -5.49 8.15
C ALA A 77 8.26 -5.39 6.96
N LEU A 78 6.94 -5.50 7.20
CA LEU A 78 5.92 -5.38 6.15
C LEU A 78 5.92 -3.98 5.56
N SER A 79 5.94 -2.95 6.40
CA SER A 79 6.01 -1.55 5.96
C SER A 79 7.24 -1.30 5.09
N SER A 80 8.40 -1.79 5.53
CA SER A 80 9.65 -1.63 4.78
C SER A 80 9.62 -2.33 3.42
N ALA A 81 9.07 -3.55 3.38
CA ALA A 81 8.98 -4.32 2.14
C ALA A 81 8.09 -3.61 1.11
N VAL A 82 6.93 -3.12 1.54
CA VAL A 82 6.03 -2.39 0.65
C VAL A 82 6.66 -1.05 0.24
N PHE A 83 7.28 -0.33 1.18
CA PHE A 83 7.96 0.93 0.87
C PHE A 83 9.04 0.74 -0.18
N ASN A 84 9.89 -0.26 -0.04
CA ASN A 84 10.95 -0.54 -1.01
C ASN A 84 10.37 -0.88 -2.39
N CYS A 85 9.27 -1.60 -2.41
CA CYS A 85 8.56 -1.90 -3.65
C CYS A 85 8.05 -0.62 -4.33
N LEU A 86 7.38 0.27 -3.57
CA LEU A 86 6.87 1.53 -4.12
C LEU A 86 8.01 2.40 -4.66
N CYS A 87 9.13 2.44 -3.96
CA CYS A 87 10.27 3.25 -4.37
C CYS A 87 10.84 2.85 -5.73
N GLN A 88 10.68 1.60 -6.14
CA GLN A 88 11.11 1.15 -7.46
C GLN A 88 10.29 1.80 -8.59
N PHE A 89 9.10 2.27 -8.30
CA PHE A 89 8.23 2.95 -9.26
C PHE A 89 8.26 4.47 -9.09
N ALA A 90 8.97 4.98 -8.07
CA ALA A 90 8.85 6.35 -7.62
C ALA A 90 10.03 7.24 -8.02
N ASP A 91 10.71 6.92 -9.11
CA ASP A 91 11.81 7.73 -9.59
C ASP A 91 11.30 9.15 -9.86
N GLY A 92 11.93 10.14 -9.22
CA GLY A 92 11.52 11.52 -9.32
C GLY A 92 10.26 11.91 -8.53
N VAL A 93 9.68 10.99 -7.76
CA VAL A 93 8.53 11.28 -6.91
C VAL A 93 9.03 11.77 -5.55
N PRO A 94 8.73 13.04 -5.16
CA PRO A 94 9.33 13.61 -3.95
C PRO A 94 8.79 13.06 -2.64
N ALA A 95 7.59 12.49 -2.63
CA ALA A 95 6.98 12.00 -1.39
C ALA A 95 6.46 10.59 -1.59
N VAL A 96 7.04 9.64 -0.86
CA VAL A 96 6.60 8.24 -0.82
C VAL A 96 6.49 7.85 0.64
N SER A 97 5.35 7.28 1.02
CA SER A 97 5.13 6.88 2.42
C SER A 97 4.27 5.63 2.50
N VAL A 98 4.46 4.88 3.57
CA VAL A 98 3.68 3.68 3.88
C VAL A 98 3.37 3.69 5.37
N GLU A 99 2.14 3.37 5.70
CA GLU A 99 1.74 3.17 7.09
C GLU A 99 1.03 1.84 7.25
N VAL A 100 1.13 1.27 8.44
CA VAL A 100 0.40 0.06 8.82
C VAL A 100 -0.63 0.44 9.86
N ARG A 101 -1.89 0.06 9.61
CA ARG A 101 -2.99 0.31 10.52
C ARG A 101 -3.64 -1.00 10.92
N GLU A 102 -3.86 -1.15 12.22
CA GLU A 102 -4.56 -2.32 12.74
C GLU A 102 -6.06 -2.10 12.74
N MET A 103 -6.80 -3.10 12.24
CA MET A 103 -8.25 -3.12 12.32
C MET A 103 -8.64 -3.89 13.58
N ASP A 104 -9.66 -3.37 14.30
CA ASP A 104 -10.19 -4.07 15.46
C ASP A 104 -11.01 -5.28 15.00
N PRO A 105 -10.64 -6.50 15.42
CA PRO A 105 -11.37 -7.71 15.01
C PRO A 105 -12.85 -7.67 15.41
N GLY A 106 -13.18 -7.00 16.50
CA GLY A 106 -14.54 -6.92 17.00
C GLY A 106 -15.46 -6.08 16.14
N SER A 107 -14.93 -5.14 15.39
CA SER A 107 -15.70 -4.23 14.53
C SER A 107 -15.44 -4.41 13.05
N TYR A 108 -14.63 -5.39 12.66
CA TYR A 108 -14.38 -5.71 11.26
C TYR A 108 -15.22 -6.91 10.85
N SER A 109 -16.27 -6.64 10.10
CA SER A 109 -17.17 -7.69 9.59
C SER A 109 -16.76 -8.04 8.17
N LYS A 110 -16.69 -9.33 7.88
CA LYS A 110 -16.28 -9.80 6.56
C LYS A 110 -17.10 -11.01 6.13
N ARG A 111 -17.23 -11.15 4.82
CA ARG A 111 -17.72 -12.36 4.19
C ARG A 111 -16.73 -12.71 3.08
N VAL A 112 -16.17 -13.90 3.14
CA VAL A 112 -15.19 -14.39 2.17
C VAL A 112 -15.62 -15.74 1.65
N PRO A 113 -15.23 -16.12 0.42
CA PRO A 113 -15.68 -17.37 -0.18
C PRO A 113 -14.97 -18.62 0.37
N PHE A 114 -13.97 -18.43 1.19
CA PHE A 114 -13.17 -19.54 1.77
C PHE A 114 -12.56 -19.19 3.11
#